data_ad042581c8f3c9f882751379f07c47ff
#
_entry.id   ad042581c8f3c9f882751379f07c47ff
#
_cell.length_a   1.000
_cell.length_b   1.000
_cell.length_c   1.000
_cell.angle_alpha   90.00
_cell.angle_beta   90.00
_cell.angle_gamma   90.00
#
_symmetry.space_group_name_H-M   'P 1'
#
loop_
_entity.id
_entity.type
_entity.pdbx_description
1 polymer ?
#
loop_
_entity_poly.entity_id
_entity_poly.type
_entity_poly.pdbx_seq_one_letter_code
_entity_poly.pdbx_strand_id
1 'polypeptide(L)'
;MKKVLFSCLLMGMSAVSFSEADYHIGVLSGTVSQSEDALRGAEAVMAKYGRADKGGKIIHLTYPDNFMQEMETTITQITSLADDPKMKAIIMTEAIPGTVEAFRRVRDKRPDIVLLANNPHEDPEMVADVTDLTLYPDSIARGYLMVKAAKDMGAKNFVHVSFPRHLSYEMMSRRRNIMKEAAKDLGMGFYEVSAPDPVSDVGVAGAQQYILEQVPNWLKQYGKETAFFCTNDAHTEPLLKRVAEEGGYFVEADLPSPTMGYPGALGIKFSEDERGNWPKILAKVEKAVVDKGAGGRMGTWAYSYNFAGAQALADHAVNVVEGKSEMLDFDAVMDSLKANTPGAGWNGSYFVDSDGVERDNFILIYQDTYVFGKGYLGMTSLEVPEKYFSVK
;
A
#
# COMPACT_ATOMS: atom_id res chain seq x y z
N MET A 1 51.45 -6.77 -40.93
CA MET A 1 50.16 -6.06 -40.94
C MET A 1 49.06 -7.06 -40.60
N LYS A 2 48.65 -7.16 -39.35
CA LYS A 2 47.53 -8.04 -38.90
C LYS A 2 46.28 -7.18 -38.82
N LYS A 3 45.26 -7.51 -39.63
CA LYS A 3 43.91 -6.88 -39.54
C LYS A 3 43.15 -7.51 -38.36
N VAL A 4 42.81 -6.69 -37.39
CA VAL A 4 41.89 -7.06 -36.32
C VAL A 4 40.48 -6.75 -36.81
N LEU A 5 39.65 -7.79 -36.97
CA LEU A 5 38.22 -7.64 -37.20
C LEU A 5 37.54 -7.35 -35.86
N PHE A 6 36.94 -6.18 -35.76
CA PHE A 6 36.04 -5.83 -34.68
C PHE A 6 34.64 -6.37 -35.04
N SER A 7 34.22 -7.43 -34.36
CA SER A 7 32.85 -7.96 -34.48
C SER A 7 31.96 -7.18 -33.47
N CYS A 8 31.14 -6.27 -33.99
CA CYS A 8 30.09 -5.63 -33.22
C CYS A 8 28.97 -6.66 -32.98
N LEU A 9 28.85 -7.16 -31.75
CA LEU A 9 27.71 -7.94 -31.30
C LEU A 9 26.56 -6.96 -31.04
N LEU A 10 25.65 -6.80 -32.02
CA LEU A 10 24.36 -6.15 -31.79
C LEU A 10 23.52 -7.07 -30.89
N MET A 11 23.39 -6.75 -29.60
CA MET A 11 22.33 -7.29 -28.76
C MET A 11 21.00 -6.74 -29.29
N GLY A 12 20.29 -7.57 -30.03
CA GLY A 12 18.93 -7.28 -30.46
C GLY A 12 18.02 -7.29 -29.21
N MET A 13 17.57 -6.12 -28.79
CA MET A 13 16.40 -6.01 -27.93
C MET A 13 15.21 -6.55 -28.73
N SER A 14 14.77 -7.76 -28.44
CA SER A 14 13.53 -8.30 -28.99
C SER A 14 12.38 -7.41 -28.46
N ALA A 15 11.86 -6.53 -29.30
CA ALA A 15 10.62 -5.85 -29.05
C ALA A 15 9.53 -6.93 -28.97
N VAL A 16 8.92 -7.10 -27.79
CA VAL A 16 7.72 -7.93 -27.64
C VAL A 16 6.63 -7.24 -28.46
N SER A 17 6.25 -7.84 -29.58
CA SER A 17 5.13 -7.36 -30.40
C SER A 17 3.86 -7.98 -29.83
N PHE A 18 2.97 -7.14 -29.30
CA PHE A 18 1.63 -7.57 -28.94
C PHE A 18 0.76 -7.62 -30.21
N SER A 19 -0.05 -8.67 -30.38
CA SER A 19 -1.16 -8.64 -31.33
C SER A 19 -2.19 -7.61 -30.86
N GLU A 20 -2.93 -7.00 -31.80
CA GLU A 20 -3.97 -6.03 -31.43
C GLU A 20 -4.95 -6.65 -30.42
N ALA A 21 -5.13 -5.97 -29.27
CA ALA A 21 -5.97 -6.47 -28.19
C ALA A 21 -7.47 -6.33 -28.52
N ASP A 22 -8.25 -7.35 -28.18
CA ASP A 22 -9.70 -7.36 -28.35
C ASP A 22 -10.44 -6.46 -27.36
N TYR A 23 -9.80 -6.16 -26.22
CA TYR A 23 -10.34 -5.31 -25.17
C TYR A 23 -9.23 -4.49 -24.49
N HIS A 24 -9.65 -3.41 -23.80
CA HIS A 24 -8.76 -2.55 -23.02
C HIS A 24 -9.12 -2.53 -21.55
N ILE A 25 -8.11 -2.27 -20.72
CA ILE A 25 -8.22 -2.00 -19.28
C ILE A 25 -7.60 -0.63 -19.03
N GLY A 26 -8.39 0.26 -18.44
CA GLY A 26 -7.92 1.55 -17.94
C GLY A 26 -7.25 1.40 -16.59
N VAL A 27 -6.06 1.96 -16.42
CA VAL A 27 -5.34 1.98 -15.15
C VAL A 27 -4.98 3.43 -14.83
N LEU A 28 -5.42 3.93 -13.68
CA LEU A 28 -5.03 5.25 -13.19
C LEU A 28 -4.17 5.11 -11.96
N SER A 29 -3.07 5.84 -11.94
CA SER A 29 -2.14 5.89 -10.82
C SER A 29 -1.77 7.33 -10.45
N GLY A 30 -1.12 7.52 -9.30
CA GLY A 30 -0.40 8.75 -9.00
C GLY A 30 0.81 8.94 -9.91
N THR A 31 1.43 10.10 -9.79
CA THR A 31 2.76 10.37 -10.35
C THR A 31 3.84 9.90 -9.36
N VAL A 32 5.12 10.02 -9.74
CA VAL A 32 6.24 9.75 -8.83
C VAL A 32 6.16 10.59 -7.54
N SER A 33 5.67 11.83 -7.64
CA SER A 33 5.58 12.73 -6.48
C SER A 33 4.42 12.42 -5.54
N GLN A 34 3.35 11.80 -6.04
CA GLN A 34 2.18 11.47 -5.24
C GLN A 34 2.23 10.04 -4.67
N SER A 35 2.49 9.07 -5.52
CA SER A 35 2.53 7.66 -5.13
C SER A 35 3.43 6.86 -6.08
N GLU A 36 4.75 6.91 -5.86
CA GLU A 36 5.71 6.20 -6.72
C GLU A 36 5.38 4.69 -6.77
N ASP A 37 5.02 4.09 -5.65
CA ASP A 37 4.74 2.65 -5.58
C ASP A 37 3.50 2.26 -6.41
N ALA A 38 2.45 3.08 -6.42
CA ALA A 38 1.27 2.88 -7.27
C ALA A 38 1.61 3.04 -8.76
N LEU A 39 2.43 4.05 -9.11
CA LEU A 39 2.93 4.24 -10.47
C LEU A 39 3.76 3.04 -10.95
N ARG A 40 4.70 2.54 -10.11
CA ARG A 40 5.50 1.36 -10.46
C ARG A 40 4.64 0.10 -10.60
N GLY A 41 3.55 -0.01 -9.83
CA GLY A 41 2.53 -1.04 -10.01
C GLY A 41 1.86 -0.96 -11.38
N ALA A 42 1.43 0.23 -11.79
CA ALA A 42 0.84 0.46 -13.12
C ALA A 42 1.85 0.20 -14.26
N GLU A 43 3.12 0.58 -14.08
CA GLU A 43 4.19 0.27 -15.05
C GLU A 43 4.43 -1.24 -15.19
N ALA A 44 4.41 -1.99 -14.09
CA ALA A 44 4.51 -3.44 -14.11
C ALA A 44 3.32 -4.09 -14.84
N VAL A 45 2.10 -3.57 -14.63
CA VAL A 45 0.89 -3.99 -15.38
C VAL A 45 1.05 -3.71 -16.88
N MET A 46 1.54 -2.52 -17.26
CA MET A 46 1.82 -2.20 -18.66
C MET A 46 2.91 -3.09 -19.27
N ALA A 47 3.94 -3.43 -18.51
CA ALA A 47 4.98 -4.34 -18.98
C ALA A 47 4.44 -5.76 -19.23
N LYS A 48 3.50 -6.22 -18.40
CA LYS A 48 2.90 -7.55 -18.48
C LYS A 48 1.88 -7.67 -19.62
N TYR A 49 0.99 -6.69 -19.78
CA TYR A 49 -0.16 -6.77 -20.69
C TYR A 49 -0.05 -5.88 -21.93
N GLY A 50 1.01 -5.11 -22.03
CA GLY A 50 1.27 -4.18 -23.15
C GLY A 50 0.40 -2.93 -23.09
N ARG A 51 0.93 -1.85 -23.65
CA ARG A 51 0.21 -0.58 -23.83
C ARG A 51 -0.76 -0.66 -25.01
N ALA A 52 -1.96 -0.11 -24.87
CA ALA A 52 -2.97 -0.11 -25.92
C ALA A 52 -2.51 0.61 -27.20
N ASP A 53 -1.73 1.69 -27.08
CA ASP A 53 -1.13 2.43 -28.22
C ASP A 53 -0.06 1.62 -28.99
N LYS A 54 0.30 0.44 -28.48
CA LYS A 54 1.23 -0.54 -29.09
C LYS A 54 0.58 -1.91 -29.31
N GLY A 55 -0.75 -1.96 -29.35
CA GLY A 55 -1.52 -3.19 -29.57
C GLY A 55 -1.80 -4.00 -28.31
N GLY A 56 -1.31 -3.58 -27.13
CA GLY A 56 -1.58 -4.26 -25.86
C GLY A 56 -2.93 -3.87 -25.24
N LYS A 57 -3.15 -4.27 -23.99
CA LYS A 57 -4.44 -4.13 -23.29
C LYS A 57 -4.58 -2.86 -22.45
N ILE A 58 -3.48 -2.19 -22.03
CA ILE A 58 -3.51 -1.18 -20.98
C ILE A 58 -3.53 0.25 -21.53
N ILE A 59 -4.53 1.02 -21.11
CA ILE A 59 -4.56 2.48 -21.21
C ILE A 59 -4.20 3.02 -19.82
N HIS A 60 -3.04 3.67 -19.68
CA HIS A 60 -2.59 4.22 -18.41
C HIS A 60 -2.69 5.74 -18.42
N LEU A 61 -3.27 6.29 -17.35
CA LEU A 61 -3.33 7.71 -17.06
C LEU A 61 -2.79 7.97 -15.65
N THR A 62 -2.25 9.17 -15.43
CA THR A 62 -1.92 9.66 -14.07
C THR A 62 -2.86 10.77 -13.68
N TYR A 63 -3.37 10.73 -12.45
CA TYR A 63 -4.12 11.84 -11.90
C TYR A 63 -3.20 13.00 -11.50
N PRO A 64 -3.71 14.25 -11.40
CA PRO A 64 -2.91 15.43 -11.05
C PRO A 64 -2.26 15.32 -9.67
N ASP A 65 -1.07 15.91 -9.50
CA ASP A 65 -0.42 16.02 -8.20
C ASP A 65 -1.27 16.75 -7.16
N ASN A 66 -2.01 17.75 -7.61
CA ASN A 66 -2.95 18.54 -6.81
C ASN A 66 -4.38 17.97 -6.82
N PHE A 67 -4.52 16.65 -6.80
CA PHE A 67 -5.82 15.97 -7.01
C PHE A 67 -6.95 16.50 -6.09
N MET A 68 -6.66 16.96 -4.88
CA MET A 68 -7.68 17.56 -3.99
C MET A 68 -8.30 18.84 -4.56
N GLN A 69 -7.51 19.67 -5.23
CA GLN A 69 -7.96 20.91 -5.88
C GLN A 69 -8.41 20.66 -7.32
N GLU A 70 -7.92 19.60 -7.95
CA GLU A 70 -8.19 19.22 -9.34
C GLU A 70 -9.08 17.97 -9.46
N MET A 71 -9.98 17.77 -8.50
CA MET A 71 -10.85 16.58 -8.43
C MET A 71 -11.66 16.38 -9.72
N GLU A 72 -12.22 17.45 -10.32
CA GLU A 72 -12.97 17.34 -11.57
C GLU A 72 -12.09 16.89 -12.76
N THR A 73 -10.80 17.21 -12.75
CA THR A 73 -9.85 16.68 -13.74
C THR A 73 -9.74 15.17 -13.62
N THR A 74 -9.57 14.65 -12.40
CA THR A 74 -9.54 13.21 -12.12
C THR A 74 -10.84 12.52 -12.53
N ILE A 75 -12.00 13.09 -12.16
CA ILE A 75 -13.32 12.56 -12.55
C ILE A 75 -13.42 12.50 -14.08
N THR A 76 -13.01 13.56 -14.78
CA THR A 76 -13.04 13.61 -16.26
C THR A 76 -12.11 12.56 -16.88
N GLN A 77 -10.90 12.39 -16.35
CA GLN A 77 -9.97 11.36 -16.83
C GLN A 77 -10.58 9.96 -16.72
N ILE A 78 -11.15 9.61 -15.57
CA ILE A 78 -11.78 8.30 -15.34
C ILE A 78 -12.96 8.11 -16.30
N THR A 79 -13.87 9.11 -16.38
CA THR A 79 -15.08 9.00 -17.20
C THR A 79 -14.78 8.94 -18.70
N SER A 80 -13.69 9.59 -19.16
CA SER A 80 -13.27 9.55 -20.56
C SER A 80 -12.81 8.16 -21.02
N LEU A 81 -12.34 7.31 -20.11
CA LEU A 81 -11.99 5.92 -20.44
C LEU A 81 -13.20 5.12 -20.93
N ALA A 82 -14.40 5.47 -20.44
CA ALA A 82 -15.64 4.82 -20.88
C ALA A 82 -16.05 5.18 -22.33
N ASP A 83 -15.38 6.14 -22.96
CA ASP A 83 -15.59 6.47 -24.39
C ASP A 83 -14.92 5.45 -25.33
N ASP A 84 -13.94 4.71 -24.83
CA ASP A 84 -13.33 3.63 -25.60
C ASP A 84 -14.30 2.42 -25.72
N PRO A 85 -14.71 2.04 -26.92
CA PRO A 85 -15.62 0.92 -27.10
C PRO A 85 -15.03 -0.44 -26.68
N LYS A 86 -13.70 -0.56 -26.63
CA LYS A 86 -12.99 -1.77 -26.17
C LYS A 86 -12.81 -1.81 -24.66
N MET A 87 -13.13 -0.74 -23.92
CA MET A 87 -12.93 -0.69 -22.47
C MET A 87 -13.81 -1.74 -21.76
N LYS A 88 -13.19 -2.56 -20.91
CA LYS A 88 -13.86 -3.62 -20.13
C LYS A 88 -13.62 -3.50 -18.63
N ALA A 89 -12.54 -2.86 -18.19
CA ALA A 89 -12.31 -2.62 -16.78
C ALA A 89 -11.58 -1.29 -16.57
N ILE A 90 -11.84 -0.63 -15.43
CA ILE A 90 -11.11 0.57 -14.98
C ILE A 90 -10.63 0.30 -13.56
N ILE A 91 -9.34 0.54 -13.34
CA ILE A 91 -8.65 0.29 -12.07
C ILE A 91 -8.06 1.60 -11.55
N MET A 92 -8.44 1.98 -10.33
CA MET A 92 -7.75 2.99 -9.56
C MET A 92 -6.69 2.31 -8.68
N THR A 93 -5.41 2.50 -8.97
CA THR A 93 -4.32 1.89 -8.17
C THR A 93 -4.17 2.51 -6.79
N GLU A 94 -4.73 3.68 -6.61
CA GLU A 94 -5.00 4.37 -5.36
C GLU A 94 -6.25 5.23 -5.58
N ALA A 95 -7.37 4.85 -4.97
CA ALA A 95 -8.66 5.47 -5.24
C ALA A 95 -8.84 6.78 -4.44
N ILE A 96 -8.27 7.85 -5.01
CA ILE A 96 -8.30 9.20 -4.44
C ILE A 96 -9.71 9.81 -4.46
N PRO A 97 -9.96 10.91 -3.70
CA PRO A 97 -11.23 11.60 -3.70
C PRO A 97 -11.72 11.98 -5.10
N GLY A 98 -13.00 11.74 -5.37
CA GLY A 98 -13.65 11.87 -6.68
C GLY A 98 -13.81 10.54 -7.42
N THR A 99 -13.20 9.45 -6.93
CA THR A 99 -13.36 8.10 -7.53
C THR A 99 -14.80 7.63 -7.48
N VAL A 100 -15.50 7.80 -6.34
CA VAL A 100 -16.91 7.41 -6.18
C VAL A 100 -17.80 8.08 -7.22
N GLU A 101 -17.68 9.39 -7.37
CA GLU A 101 -18.46 10.15 -8.36
C GLU A 101 -18.11 9.74 -9.80
N ALA A 102 -16.83 9.57 -10.10
CA ALA A 102 -16.39 9.14 -11.42
C ALA A 102 -16.95 7.75 -11.77
N PHE A 103 -16.91 6.79 -10.83
CA PHE A 103 -17.42 5.44 -11.04
C PHE A 103 -18.94 5.41 -11.20
N ARG A 104 -19.70 6.27 -10.49
CA ARG A 104 -21.13 6.45 -10.76
C ARG A 104 -21.39 6.91 -12.19
N ARG A 105 -20.66 7.95 -12.65
CA ARG A 105 -20.80 8.44 -14.05
C ARG A 105 -20.41 7.40 -15.09
N VAL A 106 -19.39 6.57 -14.82
CA VAL A 106 -19.01 5.45 -15.69
C VAL A 106 -20.14 4.41 -15.71
N ARG A 107 -20.66 4.02 -14.54
CA ARG A 107 -21.75 3.03 -14.40
C ARG A 107 -23.01 3.45 -15.15
N ASP A 108 -23.38 4.75 -15.06
CA ASP A 108 -24.53 5.29 -15.79
C ASP A 108 -24.35 5.23 -17.30
N LYS A 109 -23.13 5.41 -17.79
CA LYS A 109 -22.80 5.45 -19.23
C LYS A 109 -22.52 4.06 -19.80
N ARG A 110 -21.80 3.24 -19.09
CA ARG A 110 -21.28 1.94 -19.50
C ARG A 110 -21.36 0.95 -18.32
N PRO A 111 -22.55 0.39 -18.03
CA PRO A 111 -22.74 -0.53 -16.91
C PRO A 111 -22.00 -1.88 -17.09
N ASP A 112 -21.49 -2.16 -18.30
CA ASP A 112 -20.70 -3.34 -18.63
C ASP A 112 -19.22 -3.23 -18.27
N ILE A 113 -18.72 -2.05 -17.86
CA ILE A 113 -17.33 -1.85 -17.45
C ILE A 113 -17.18 -2.26 -15.98
N VAL A 114 -16.21 -3.13 -15.72
CA VAL A 114 -15.78 -3.51 -14.37
C VAL A 114 -15.02 -2.39 -13.71
N LEU A 115 -15.38 -2.02 -12.47
CA LEU A 115 -14.83 -0.90 -11.71
C LEU A 115 -14.10 -1.41 -10.46
N LEU A 116 -12.79 -1.20 -10.41
CA LEU A 116 -11.91 -1.75 -9.39
C LEU A 116 -11.15 -0.64 -8.66
N ALA A 117 -11.06 -0.75 -7.35
CA ALA A 117 -10.39 0.24 -6.51
C ALA A 117 -9.35 -0.40 -5.58
N ASN A 118 -8.18 0.21 -5.45
CA ASN A 118 -7.20 -0.10 -4.43
C ASN A 118 -7.03 1.11 -3.52
N ASN A 119 -6.88 0.89 -2.22
CA ASN A 119 -6.60 1.90 -1.22
C ASN A 119 -7.51 3.15 -1.32
N PRO A 120 -8.84 3.01 -1.18
CA PRO A 120 -9.73 4.15 -1.26
C PRO A 120 -9.52 5.16 -0.11
N HIS A 121 -9.58 6.45 -0.47
CA HIS A 121 -9.52 7.57 0.47
C HIS A 121 -10.91 8.10 0.84
N GLU A 122 -11.95 7.69 0.10
CA GLU A 122 -13.35 8.02 0.38
C GLU A 122 -13.94 6.99 1.34
N ASP A 123 -15.14 7.26 1.83
CA ASP A 123 -15.84 6.38 2.77
C ASP A 123 -15.97 4.95 2.22
N PRO A 124 -15.58 3.91 2.98
CA PRO A 124 -15.58 2.53 2.50
C PRO A 124 -16.93 2.03 2.02
N GLU A 125 -18.05 2.42 2.68
CA GLU A 125 -19.40 2.01 2.27
C GLU A 125 -19.77 2.64 0.93
N MET A 126 -19.47 3.94 0.76
CA MET A 126 -19.70 4.64 -0.51
C MET A 126 -18.88 4.05 -1.65
N VAL A 127 -17.65 3.61 -1.37
CA VAL A 127 -16.79 2.97 -2.37
C VAL A 127 -17.34 1.58 -2.72
N ALA A 128 -17.73 0.77 -1.73
CA ALA A 128 -18.32 -0.54 -1.95
C ALA A 128 -19.61 -0.47 -2.81
N ASP A 129 -20.40 0.59 -2.66
CA ASP A 129 -21.64 0.77 -3.43
C ASP A 129 -21.41 1.03 -4.94
N VAL A 130 -20.22 1.41 -5.36
CA VAL A 130 -19.92 1.79 -6.75
C VAL A 130 -18.87 0.93 -7.43
N THR A 131 -18.11 0.14 -6.68
CA THR A 131 -17.07 -0.76 -7.19
C THR A 131 -17.60 -2.18 -7.38
N ASP A 132 -16.99 -2.91 -8.31
CA ASP A 132 -17.19 -4.35 -8.42
C ASP A 132 -16.23 -5.13 -7.52
N LEU A 133 -15.05 -4.55 -7.23
CA LEU A 133 -14.11 -5.08 -6.24
C LEU A 133 -13.19 -3.97 -5.71
N THR A 134 -12.97 -3.98 -4.41
CA THR A 134 -12.04 -3.08 -3.71
C THR A 134 -11.04 -3.87 -2.88
N LEU A 135 -9.78 -3.45 -2.90
CA LEU A 135 -8.75 -3.90 -1.96
C LEU A 135 -8.39 -2.77 -0.99
N TYR A 136 -8.25 -3.10 0.29
CA TYR A 136 -7.86 -2.14 1.33
C TYR A 136 -6.94 -2.82 2.36
N PRO A 137 -5.93 -2.09 2.95
CA PRO A 137 -5.13 -2.66 4.03
C PRO A 137 -6.01 -3.03 5.22
N ASP A 138 -5.91 -4.26 5.70
CA ASP A 138 -6.74 -4.74 6.80
C ASP A 138 -6.46 -4.00 8.12
N SER A 139 -7.11 -2.86 8.29
CA SER A 139 -6.98 -2.05 9.50
C SER A 139 -7.46 -2.78 10.77
N ILE A 140 -8.37 -3.74 10.64
CA ILE A 140 -8.90 -4.51 11.76
C ILE A 140 -7.86 -5.53 12.24
N ALA A 141 -7.43 -6.42 11.34
CA ALA A 141 -6.40 -7.41 11.67
C ALA A 141 -5.09 -6.72 12.11
N ARG A 142 -4.67 -5.65 11.41
CA ARG A 142 -3.48 -4.86 11.75
C ARG A 142 -3.55 -4.23 13.14
N GLY A 143 -4.74 -3.87 13.60
CA GLY A 143 -4.93 -3.37 14.97
C GLY A 143 -4.41 -4.35 16.04
N TYR A 144 -4.63 -5.64 15.84
CA TYR A 144 -4.10 -6.69 16.72
C TYR A 144 -2.69 -7.15 16.31
N LEU A 145 -2.49 -7.48 15.02
CA LEU A 145 -1.27 -8.13 14.55
C LEU A 145 -0.02 -7.25 14.69
N MET A 146 -0.13 -5.93 14.51
CA MET A 146 0.99 -5.00 14.73
C MET A 146 1.45 -4.95 16.17
N VAL A 147 0.51 -4.96 17.14
CA VAL A 147 0.84 -4.98 18.57
C VAL A 147 1.44 -6.34 18.95
N LYS A 148 0.89 -7.43 18.40
CA LYS A 148 1.43 -8.79 18.59
C LYS A 148 2.83 -8.91 18.02
N ALA A 149 3.06 -8.42 16.79
CA ALA A 149 4.39 -8.39 16.17
C ALA A 149 5.38 -7.55 17.00
N ALA A 150 4.98 -6.36 17.47
CA ALA A 150 5.81 -5.55 18.34
C ALA A 150 6.24 -6.31 19.61
N LYS A 151 5.31 -7.02 20.25
CA LYS A 151 5.60 -7.88 21.40
C LYS A 151 6.59 -8.98 21.06
N ASP A 152 6.39 -9.68 19.95
CA ASP A 152 7.25 -10.77 19.49
C ASP A 152 8.66 -10.28 19.10
N MET A 153 8.76 -9.04 18.64
CA MET A 153 10.05 -8.39 18.43
C MET A 153 10.77 -8.04 19.74
N GLY A 154 10.06 -7.93 20.85
CA GLY A 154 10.59 -7.63 22.19
C GLY A 154 10.13 -6.32 22.81
N ALA A 155 9.16 -5.63 22.21
CA ALA A 155 8.62 -4.41 22.78
C ALA A 155 7.73 -4.72 24.01
N LYS A 156 7.80 -3.83 25.00
CA LYS A 156 6.93 -3.85 26.20
C LYS A 156 5.89 -2.73 26.20
N ASN A 157 6.13 -1.72 25.39
CA ASN A 157 5.26 -0.57 25.24
C ASN A 157 4.95 -0.31 23.77
N PHE A 158 3.80 0.27 23.49
CA PHE A 158 3.36 0.67 22.16
C PHE A 158 2.91 2.13 22.19
N VAL A 159 3.52 2.98 21.36
CA VAL A 159 3.17 4.40 21.21
C VAL A 159 2.49 4.61 19.87
N HIS A 160 1.24 5.04 19.93
CA HIS A 160 0.43 5.40 18.77
C HIS A 160 0.52 6.92 18.54
N VAL A 161 1.12 7.33 17.44
CA VAL A 161 1.31 8.74 17.04
C VAL A 161 0.28 9.12 16.00
N SER A 162 -0.57 10.11 16.30
CA SER A 162 -1.63 10.54 15.39
C SER A 162 -2.03 12.00 15.64
N PHE A 163 -3.10 12.45 15.03
CA PHE A 163 -3.69 13.79 15.19
C PHE A 163 -5.21 13.76 14.91
N PRO A 164 -5.98 14.80 15.33
CA PRO A 164 -7.44 14.75 15.33
C PRO A 164 -8.08 14.43 13.97
N ARG A 165 -7.57 15.00 12.86
CA ARG A 165 -8.12 14.74 11.53
C ARG A 165 -8.02 13.25 11.14
N HIS A 166 -6.87 12.59 11.36
CA HIS A 166 -6.74 11.16 11.07
C HIS A 166 -7.62 10.32 12.00
N LEU A 167 -7.74 10.69 13.27
CA LEU A 167 -8.62 9.99 14.21
C LEU A 167 -10.12 10.26 13.97
N SER A 168 -10.49 11.16 13.06
CA SER A 168 -11.88 11.31 12.62
C SER A 168 -12.29 10.30 11.53
N TYR A 169 -11.32 9.63 10.89
CA TYR A 169 -11.61 8.54 9.95
C TYR A 169 -11.93 7.26 10.72
N GLU A 170 -13.07 6.65 10.42
CA GLU A 170 -13.60 5.48 11.14
C GLU A 170 -12.57 4.35 11.23
N MET A 171 -12.01 3.93 10.11
CA MET A 171 -11.05 2.81 10.07
C MET A 171 -9.76 3.10 10.85
N MET A 172 -9.30 4.35 10.93
CA MET A 172 -8.11 4.72 11.70
C MET A 172 -8.38 4.76 13.20
N SER A 173 -9.53 5.30 13.61
CA SER A 173 -9.93 5.31 15.02
C SER A 173 -10.22 3.91 15.53
N ARG A 174 -10.88 3.09 14.73
CA ARG A 174 -11.16 1.68 15.02
C ARG A 174 -9.87 0.89 15.17
N ARG A 175 -8.92 1.01 14.24
CA ARG A 175 -7.59 0.38 14.36
C ARG A 175 -6.88 0.79 15.65
N ARG A 176 -6.88 2.09 15.99
CA ARG A 176 -6.29 2.59 17.22
C ARG A 176 -6.96 1.96 18.46
N ASN A 177 -8.28 1.84 18.47
CA ASN A 177 -9.02 1.23 19.57
C ASN A 177 -8.68 -0.26 19.72
N ILE A 178 -8.57 -0.98 18.60
CA ILE A 178 -8.13 -2.38 18.61
C ILE A 178 -6.69 -2.51 19.13
N MET A 179 -5.77 -1.64 18.70
CA MET A 179 -4.39 -1.62 19.21
C MET A 179 -4.34 -1.44 20.72
N LYS A 180 -5.17 -0.57 21.26
CA LYS A 180 -5.26 -0.31 22.70
C LYS A 180 -5.75 -1.54 23.47
N GLU A 181 -6.82 -2.18 23.02
CA GLU A 181 -7.32 -3.42 23.63
C GLU A 181 -6.31 -4.57 23.48
N ALA A 182 -5.70 -4.72 22.29
CA ALA A 182 -4.67 -5.72 22.06
C ALA A 182 -3.46 -5.55 22.97
N ALA A 183 -2.99 -4.32 23.16
CA ALA A 183 -1.87 -4.04 24.08
C ALA A 183 -2.22 -4.44 25.51
N LYS A 184 -3.42 -4.13 25.98
CA LYS A 184 -3.92 -4.54 27.29
C LYS A 184 -3.93 -6.07 27.45
N ASP A 185 -4.51 -6.78 26.48
CA ASP A 185 -4.59 -8.25 26.50
C ASP A 185 -3.21 -8.93 26.43
N LEU A 186 -2.29 -8.30 25.70
CA LEU A 186 -0.92 -8.79 25.57
C LEU A 186 -0.01 -8.34 26.72
N GLY A 187 -0.52 -7.57 27.70
CA GLY A 187 0.25 -7.09 28.84
C GLY A 187 1.31 -6.04 28.48
N MET A 188 1.02 -5.22 27.46
CA MET A 188 1.88 -4.12 27.02
C MET A 188 1.34 -2.77 27.48
N GLY A 189 2.22 -1.80 27.74
CA GLY A 189 1.81 -0.41 27.89
C GLY A 189 1.34 0.16 26.56
N PHE A 190 0.26 0.96 26.55
CA PHE A 190 -0.24 1.66 25.37
C PHE A 190 -0.33 3.16 25.63
N TYR A 191 0.26 3.96 24.76
CA TYR A 191 0.31 5.41 24.92
C TYR A 191 -0.10 6.09 23.62
N GLU A 192 -1.01 7.04 23.73
CA GLU A 192 -1.46 7.87 22.62
C GLU A 192 -0.76 9.23 22.70
N VAL A 193 -0.11 9.64 21.62
CA VAL A 193 0.57 10.93 21.53
C VAL A 193 0.07 11.68 20.30
N SER A 194 -0.16 12.99 20.48
CA SER A 194 -0.57 13.85 19.38
C SER A 194 0.66 14.47 18.72
N ALA A 195 0.70 14.42 17.41
CA ALA A 195 1.69 15.12 16.58
C ALA A 195 0.99 16.19 15.73
N PRO A 196 1.70 17.21 15.23
CA PRO A 196 1.13 18.19 14.31
C PRO A 196 0.64 17.53 13.02
N ASP A 197 -0.54 17.95 12.54
CA ASP A 197 -1.04 17.56 11.22
C ASP A 197 -0.16 18.19 10.12
N PRO A 198 0.42 17.40 9.20
CA PRO A 198 1.28 17.91 8.13
C PRO A 198 0.60 18.89 7.16
N VAL A 199 -0.74 18.91 7.11
CA VAL A 199 -1.51 19.88 6.30
C VAL A 199 -1.95 21.11 7.10
N SER A 200 -1.57 21.21 8.38
CA SER A 200 -1.79 22.41 9.20
C SER A 200 -0.76 23.51 8.88
N ASP A 201 -0.88 24.65 9.56
CA ASP A 201 0.01 25.81 9.36
C ASP A 201 1.51 25.51 9.55
N VAL A 202 1.86 24.49 10.36
CA VAL A 202 3.26 24.09 10.54
C VAL A 202 3.82 23.36 9.32
N GLY A 203 2.97 22.83 8.46
CA GLY A 203 3.32 22.09 7.26
C GLY A 203 4.09 20.78 7.52
N VAL A 204 4.46 20.11 6.44
CA VAL A 204 5.21 18.84 6.50
C VAL A 204 6.53 19.02 7.26
N ALA A 205 7.28 20.07 6.98
CA ALA A 205 8.59 20.31 7.62
C ALA A 205 8.48 20.48 9.14
N GLY A 206 7.48 21.24 9.63
CA GLY A 206 7.25 21.41 11.06
C GLY A 206 6.79 20.11 11.75
N ALA A 207 5.94 19.33 11.08
CA ALA A 207 5.50 18.04 11.58
C ALA A 207 6.66 17.03 11.67
N GLN A 208 7.55 17.00 10.66
CA GLN A 208 8.76 16.16 10.67
C GLN A 208 9.74 16.57 11.77
N GLN A 209 9.98 17.88 11.94
CA GLN A 209 10.85 18.38 12.99
C GLN A 209 10.34 18.00 14.38
N TYR A 210 9.03 18.10 14.61
CA TYR A 210 8.39 17.67 15.86
C TYR A 210 8.70 16.20 16.18
N ILE A 211 8.56 15.30 15.22
CA ILE A 211 8.83 13.87 15.40
C ILE A 211 10.32 13.66 15.74
N LEU A 212 11.25 14.32 15.02
CA LEU A 212 12.69 14.24 15.30
C LEU A 212 13.04 14.65 16.74
N GLU A 213 12.33 15.61 17.30
CA GLU A 213 12.54 16.10 18.67
C GLU A 213 11.86 15.22 19.72
N GLN A 214 10.67 14.68 19.41
CA GLN A 214 9.88 13.97 20.42
C GLN A 214 10.25 12.49 20.58
N VAL A 215 10.70 11.79 19.54
CA VAL A 215 11.03 10.36 19.66
C VAL A 215 12.09 10.10 20.76
N PRO A 216 13.19 10.86 20.87
CA PRO A 216 14.14 10.71 22.00
C PRO A 216 13.48 10.93 23.37
N ASN A 217 12.55 11.91 23.47
CA ASN A 217 11.82 12.20 24.70
C ASN A 217 10.87 11.04 25.07
N TRP A 218 10.14 10.49 24.08
CA TRP A 218 9.28 9.34 24.31
C TRP A 218 10.07 8.09 24.70
N LEU A 219 11.24 7.85 24.07
CA LEU A 219 12.13 6.74 24.47
C LEU A 219 12.69 6.91 25.89
N LYS A 220 12.96 8.16 26.30
CA LYS A 220 13.35 8.46 27.69
C LYS A 220 12.21 8.23 28.66
N GLN A 221 10.98 8.58 28.27
CA GLN A 221 9.78 8.47 29.10
C GLN A 221 9.27 7.03 29.24
N TYR A 222 9.21 6.29 28.13
CA TYR A 222 8.59 4.96 28.06
C TYR A 222 9.61 3.81 28.01
N GLY A 223 10.89 4.12 27.83
CA GLY A 223 11.97 3.14 27.72
C GLY A 223 12.26 2.70 26.28
N LYS A 224 13.43 2.10 26.09
CA LYS A 224 13.89 1.65 24.75
C LYS A 224 13.13 0.42 24.21
N GLU A 225 12.40 -0.30 25.06
CA GLU A 225 11.55 -1.42 24.67
C GLU A 225 10.14 -0.93 24.25
N THR A 226 10.11 0.18 23.51
CA THR A 226 8.89 0.83 23.01
C THR A 226 8.81 0.70 21.49
N ALA A 227 7.67 0.17 21.02
CA ALA A 227 7.31 0.17 19.61
C ALA A 227 6.54 1.45 19.28
N PHE A 228 6.76 1.96 18.07
CA PHE A 228 6.08 3.15 17.56
C PHE A 228 5.29 2.81 16.31
N PHE A 229 4.15 3.47 16.17
CA PHE A 229 3.37 3.52 14.95
C PHE A 229 2.87 4.95 14.73
N CYS A 230 2.93 5.46 13.51
CA CYS A 230 2.37 6.75 13.13
C CYS A 230 1.36 6.59 11.98
N THR A 231 0.26 7.34 12.04
CA THR A 231 -0.83 7.26 11.08
C THR A 231 -0.62 8.13 9.83
N ASN A 232 0.54 8.77 9.68
CA ASN A 232 0.81 9.63 8.53
C ASN A 232 2.22 9.42 8.00
N ASP A 233 2.36 9.31 6.69
CA ASP A 233 3.61 9.01 6.01
C ASP A 233 4.67 10.10 6.19
N ALA A 234 4.27 11.37 6.32
CA ALA A 234 5.20 12.47 6.61
C ALA A 234 5.92 12.30 7.96
N HIS A 235 5.29 11.62 8.93
CA HIS A 235 5.90 11.30 10.22
C HIS A 235 6.80 10.07 10.17
N THR A 236 6.64 9.20 9.18
CA THR A 236 7.31 7.89 9.12
C THR A 236 8.82 8.02 8.97
N GLU A 237 9.32 8.83 8.03
CA GLU A 237 10.75 9.01 7.80
C GLU A 237 11.50 9.50 9.05
N PRO A 238 11.11 10.64 9.70
CA PRO A 238 11.79 11.12 10.89
C PRO A 238 11.66 10.15 12.08
N LEU A 239 10.55 9.42 12.21
CA LEU A 239 10.37 8.39 13.22
C LEU A 239 11.36 7.24 13.01
N LEU A 240 11.44 6.68 11.80
CA LEU A 240 12.38 5.61 11.45
C LEU A 240 13.84 6.02 11.70
N LYS A 241 14.19 7.25 11.34
CA LYS A 241 15.54 7.78 11.59
C LYS A 241 15.89 7.72 13.08
N ARG A 242 15.02 8.22 13.94
CA ARG A 242 15.25 8.23 15.39
C ARG A 242 15.21 6.84 16.01
N VAL A 243 14.30 5.97 15.57
CA VAL A 243 14.24 4.58 16.05
C VAL A 243 15.53 3.83 15.68
N ALA A 244 16.09 4.05 14.49
CA ALA A 244 17.35 3.45 14.09
C ALA A 244 18.53 3.95 14.94
N GLU A 245 18.56 5.26 15.25
CA GLU A 245 19.64 5.92 15.98
C GLU A 245 19.57 5.71 17.51
N GLU A 246 18.39 5.83 18.11
CA GLU A 246 18.21 5.94 19.56
C GLU A 246 17.75 4.62 20.23
N GLY A 247 17.16 3.72 19.46
CA GLY A 247 16.51 2.51 19.94
C GLY A 247 15.00 2.53 19.74
N GLY A 248 14.31 1.55 20.31
CA GLY A 248 12.88 1.32 20.06
C GLY A 248 12.62 0.35 18.91
N TYR A 249 11.34 0.13 18.62
CA TYR A 249 10.86 -0.81 17.61
C TYR A 249 9.92 -0.12 16.63
N PHE A 250 9.87 -0.61 15.42
CA PHE A 250 8.94 -0.18 14.39
C PHE A 250 8.50 -1.39 13.58
N VAL A 251 7.21 -1.70 13.60
CA VAL A 251 6.67 -2.90 12.94
C VAL A 251 6.46 -2.66 11.45
N GLU A 252 5.68 -1.62 11.12
CA GLU A 252 5.34 -1.26 9.74
C GLU A 252 4.78 0.17 9.66
N ALA A 253 4.81 0.77 8.48
CA ALA A 253 4.19 2.07 8.20
C ALA A 253 2.67 1.94 8.04
N ASP A 254 1.98 3.08 7.94
CA ASP A 254 0.55 3.10 7.63
C ASP A 254 0.24 2.48 6.27
N LEU A 255 0.97 2.90 5.23
CA LEU A 255 1.03 2.21 3.95
C LEU A 255 2.34 1.40 3.87
N PRO A 256 2.32 0.10 4.22
CA PRO A 256 3.55 -0.64 4.42
C PRO A 256 4.33 -0.87 3.12
N SER A 257 5.59 -0.48 3.13
CA SER A 257 6.51 -0.64 2.00
C SER A 257 7.96 -0.46 2.46
N PRO A 258 8.94 -1.17 1.90
CA PRO A 258 10.36 -0.90 2.15
C PRO A 258 10.81 0.47 1.65
N THR A 259 10.04 1.11 0.78
CA THR A 259 10.30 2.47 0.27
C THR A 259 9.68 3.54 1.16
N MET A 260 8.72 3.19 2.03
CA MET A 260 8.05 4.15 2.90
C MET A 260 8.94 4.60 4.06
N GLY A 261 9.53 5.79 3.90
CA GLY A 261 10.36 6.47 4.89
C GLY A 261 11.78 5.92 5.06
N TYR A 262 12.04 4.65 4.79
CA TYR A 262 13.38 4.03 4.96
C TYR A 262 14.46 4.68 4.11
N PRO A 263 14.23 4.98 2.80
CA PRO A 263 15.26 5.59 1.97
C PRO A 263 15.74 6.93 2.50
N GLY A 264 14.84 7.82 2.88
CA GLY A 264 15.16 9.12 3.46
C GLY A 264 15.80 9.00 4.83
N ALA A 265 15.23 8.17 5.72
CA ALA A 265 15.73 7.95 7.07
C ALA A 265 17.18 7.41 7.11
N LEU A 266 17.55 6.55 6.16
CA LEU A 266 18.83 5.84 6.14
C LEU A 266 19.76 6.29 5.00
N GLY A 267 19.36 7.27 4.20
CA GLY A 267 20.17 7.81 3.08
C GLY A 267 20.32 6.82 1.91
N ILE A 268 19.33 5.97 1.68
CA ILE A 268 19.32 4.99 0.60
C ILE A 268 18.89 5.65 -0.70
N LYS A 269 19.56 5.34 -1.80
CA LYS A 269 19.19 5.77 -3.15
C LYS A 269 19.02 4.53 -4.03
N PHE A 270 17.94 4.47 -4.79
CA PHE A 270 17.72 3.42 -5.77
C PHE A 270 18.10 3.91 -7.17
N SER A 271 18.76 3.05 -7.94
CA SER A 271 18.94 3.24 -9.38
C SER A 271 17.65 2.91 -10.13
N GLU A 272 17.54 3.34 -11.40
CA GLU A 272 16.33 3.09 -12.18
C GLU A 272 16.03 1.58 -12.36
N ASP A 273 17.06 0.73 -12.44
CA ASP A 273 16.89 -0.73 -12.56
C ASP A 273 16.53 -1.42 -11.22
N GLU A 274 16.64 -0.72 -10.10
CA GLU A 274 16.19 -1.19 -8.79
C GLU A 274 14.75 -0.83 -8.52
N ARG A 275 14.23 0.27 -9.11
CA ARG A 275 12.87 0.74 -8.88
C ARG A 275 11.83 -0.28 -9.34
N GLY A 276 10.89 -0.63 -8.46
CA GLY A 276 9.91 -1.69 -8.69
C GLY A 276 10.48 -3.13 -8.58
N ASN A 277 11.79 -3.30 -8.36
CA ASN A 277 12.38 -4.60 -8.07
C ASN A 277 12.41 -4.85 -6.55
N TRP A 278 11.29 -5.32 -6.02
CA TRP A 278 11.07 -5.43 -4.57
C TRP A 278 12.09 -6.32 -3.86
N PRO A 279 12.53 -7.46 -4.38
CA PRO A 279 13.61 -8.23 -3.75
C PRO A 279 14.92 -7.45 -3.60
N LYS A 280 15.31 -6.66 -4.62
CA LYS A 280 16.50 -5.81 -4.52
C LYS A 280 16.31 -4.65 -3.55
N ILE A 281 15.14 -4.00 -3.60
CA ILE A 281 14.77 -2.91 -2.69
C ILE A 281 14.82 -3.41 -1.25
N LEU A 282 14.13 -4.51 -0.94
CA LEU A 282 14.08 -5.11 0.38
C LEU A 282 15.49 -5.44 0.90
N ALA A 283 16.31 -6.12 0.10
CA ALA A 283 17.68 -6.47 0.49
C ALA A 283 18.55 -5.26 0.76
N LYS A 284 18.40 -4.18 -0.02
CA LYS A 284 19.17 -2.93 0.16
C LYS A 284 18.74 -2.18 1.42
N VAL A 285 17.44 -2.12 1.71
CA VAL A 285 16.91 -1.53 2.94
C VAL A 285 17.34 -2.37 4.16
N GLU A 286 17.18 -3.68 4.09
CA GLU A 286 17.61 -4.60 5.15
C GLU A 286 19.10 -4.41 5.50
N LYS A 287 19.96 -4.37 4.47
CA LYS A 287 21.38 -4.11 4.70
C LYS A 287 21.60 -2.79 5.43
N ALA A 288 20.94 -1.70 5.03
CA ALA A 288 21.10 -0.41 5.67
C ALA A 288 20.60 -0.41 7.13
N VAL A 289 19.47 -1.07 7.42
CA VAL A 289 18.93 -1.22 8.78
C VAL A 289 19.89 -2.04 9.66
N VAL A 290 20.40 -3.15 9.14
CA VAL A 290 21.34 -4.02 9.87
C VAL A 290 22.66 -3.32 10.12
N ASP A 291 23.21 -2.62 9.12
CA ASP A 291 24.46 -1.83 9.26
C ASP A 291 24.34 -0.74 10.33
N LYS A 292 23.13 -0.22 10.57
CA LYS A 292 22.84 0.73 11.67
C LYS A 292 22.64 0.06 13.04
N GLY A 293 22.74 -1.26 13.13
CA GLY A 293 22.50 -2.02 14.37
C GLY A 293 21.03 -2.07 14.77
N ALA A 294 20.11 -1.82 13.83
CA ALA A 294 18.66 -1.83 14.06
C ALA A 294 17.99 -3.15 13.60
N GLY A 295 18.76 -4.13 13.14
CA GLY A 295 18.26 -5.47 12.78
C GLY A 295 17.48 -6.10 13.93
N GLY A 296 16.36 -6.75 13.61
CA GLY A 296 15.45 -7.36 14.58
C GLY A 296 14.50 -6.37 15.29
N ARG A 297 14.63 -5.07 15.03
CA ARG A 297 13.82 -4.02 15.69
C ARG A 297 12.96 -3.20 14.72
N MET A 298 13.20 -3.31 13.42
CA MET A 298 12.49 -2.57 12.38
C MET A 298 11.96 -3.52 11.32
N GLY A 299 10.75 -3.27 10.87
CA GLY A 299 10.03 -4.13 9.93
C GLY A 299 9.21 -3.36 8.92
N THR A 300 8.61 -4.11 8.00
CA THR A 300 7.75 -3.62 6.92
C THR A 300 6.95 -4.78 6.33
N TRP A 301 6.11 -4.54 5.32
CA TRP A 301 5.74 -5.56 4.34
C TRP A 301 6.86 -5.63 3.29
N ALA A 302 7.18 -6.84 2.83
CA ALA A 302 8.30 -7.04 1.88
C ALA A 302 8.03 -6.44 0.50
N TYR A 303 6.77 -6.35 0.12
CA TYR A 303 6.28 -5.71 -1.10
C TYR A 303 5.37 -4.56 -0.73
N SER A 304 5.49 -3.45 -1.46
CA SER A 304 4.56 -2.34 -1.29
C SER A 304 3.12 -2.79 -1.52
N TYR A 305 2.24 -2.35 -0.64
CA TYR A 305 0.81 -2.58 -0.74
C TYR A 305 0.24 -2.05 -2.07
N ASN A 306 0.54 -0.78 -2.41
CA ASN A 306 0.00 -0.16 -3.63
C ASN A 306 0.51 -0.86 -4.91
N PHE A 307 1.77 -1.28 -4.93
CA PHE A 307 2.34 -2.04 -6.04
C PHE A 307 1.67 -3.41 -6.21
N ALA A 308 1.52 -4.15 -5.11
CA ALA A 308 0.92 -5.49 -5.12
C ALA A 308 -0.56 -5.45 -5.49
N GLY A 309 -1.31 -4.51 -4.90
CA GLY A 309 -2.75 -4.34 -5.16
C GLY A 309 -3.04 -3.95 -6.61
N ALA A 310 -2.25 -3.04 -7.20
CA ALA A 310 -2.39 -2.66 -8.61
C ALA A 310 -2.27 -3.86 -9.55
N GLN A 311 -1.27 -4.71 -9.32
CA GLN A 311 -1.04 -5.89 -10.16
C GLN A 311 -2.11 -6.97 -9.92
N ALA A 312 -2.48 -7.21 -8.66
CA ALA A 312 -3.48 -8.21 -8.33
C ALA A 312 -4.85 -7.86 -8.94
N LEU A 313 -5.29 -6.59 -8.84
CA LEU A 313 -6.52 -6.13 -9.47
C LEU A 313 -6.46 -6.22 -11.00
N ALA A 314 -5.31 -5.89 -11.61
CA ALA A 314 -5.16 -6.01 -13.06
C ALA A 314 -5.21 -7.47 -13.54
N ASP A 315 -4.53 -8.38 -12.84
CA ASP A 315 -4.56 -9.80 -13.14
C ASP A 315 -5.97 -10.38 -12.98
N HIS A 316 -6.64 -10.02 -11.88
CA HIS A 316 -8.01 -10.45 -11.63
C HIS A 316 -8.98 -9.89 -12.69
N ALA A 317 -8.88 -8.59 -13.03
CA ALA A 317 -9.69 -8.00 -14.10
C ALA A 317 -9.51 -8.72 -15.44
N VAL A 318 -8.26 -9.04 -15.83
CA VAL A 318 -7.98 -9.83 -17.04
C VAL A 318 -8.65 -11.20 -16.96
N ASN A 319 -8.50 -11.89 -15.84
CA ASN A 319 -9.10 -13.23 -15.67
C ASN A 319 -10.62 -13.18 -15.74
N VAL A 320 -11.27 -12.19 -15.15
CA VAL A 320 -12.72 -12.01 -15.22
C VAL A 320 -13.19 -11.68 -16.64
N VAL A 321 -12.54 -10.72 -17.31
CA VAL A 321 -12.89 -10.34 -18.70
C VAL A 321 -12.71 -11.52 -19.67
N GLU A 322 -11.72 -12.38 -19.43
CA GLU A 322 -11.45 -13.57 -20.23
C GLU A 322 -12.29 -14.81 -19.79
N GLY A 323 -13.17 -14.66 -18.79
CA GLY A 323 -14.05 -15.74 -18.30
C GLY A 323 -13.30 -16.86 -17.56
N LYS A 324 -12.16 -16.56 -16.97
CA LYS A 324 -11.31 -17.51 -16.21
C LYS A 324 -11.60 -17.49 -14.71
N SER A 325 -12.25 -16.45 -14.21
CA SER A 325 -12.59 -16.25 -12.80
C SER A 325 -13.90 -15.47 -12.69
N GLU A 326 -14.64 -15.70 -11.60
CA GLU A 326 -15.74 -14.83 -11.22
C GLU A 326 -15.23 -13.57 -10.55
N MET A 327 -16.00 -12.46 -10.58
CA MET A 327 -15.57 -11.17 -10.01
C MET A 327 -15.32 -11.24 -8.51
N LEU A 328 -16.21 -11.91 -7.77
CA LEU A 328 -16.15 -12.02 -6.31
C LEU A 328 -15.46 -13.32 -5.83
N ASP A 329 -14.56 -13.88 -6.66
CA ASP A 329 -13.74 -15.04 -6.30
C ASP A 329 -12.59 -14.58 -5.39
N PHE A 330 -12.81 -14.68 -4.08
CA PHE A 330 -11.82 -14.31 -3.06
C PHE A 330 -10.49 -15.02 -3.23
N ASP A 331 -10.52 -16.33 -3.48
CA ASP A 331 -9.29 -17.13 -3.61
C ASP A 331 -8.50 -16.72 -4.85
N ALA A 332 -9.17 -16.43 -5.96
CA ALA A 332 -8.51 -15.94 -7.17
C ALA A 332 -7.83 -14.58 -6.96
N VAL A 333 -8.43 -13.68 -6.17
CA VAL A 333 -7.82 -12.39 -5.79
C VAL A 333 -6.58 -12.62 -4.92
N MET A 334 -6.67 -13.48 -3.90
CA MET A 334 -5.55 -13.81 -3.02
C MET A 334 -4.41 -14.52 -3.78
N ASP A 335 -4.74 -15.37 -4.73
CA ASP A 335 -3.75 -16.04 -5.59
C ASP A 335 -3.06 -15.04 -6.53
N SER A 336 -3.78 -14.02 -7.02
CA SER A 336 -3.19 -12.93 -7.80
C SER A 336 -2.19 -12.10 -6.98
N LEU A 337 -2.49 -11.83 -5.70
CA LEU A 337 -1.55 -11.17 -4.78
C LEU A 337 -0.28 -12.03 -4.60
N LYS A 338 -0.42 -13.32 -4.29
CA LYS A 338 0.70 -14.24 -4.08
C LYS A 338 1.56 -14.40 -5.33
N ALA A 339 0.94 -14.47 -6.52
CA ALA A 339 1.65 -14.62 -7.78
C ALA A 339 2.56 -13.42 -8.10
N ASN A 340 2.14 -12.21 -7.71
CA ASN A 340 2.91 -10.97 -7.95
C ASN A 340 3.90 -10.64 -6.83
N THR A 341 3.90 -11.39 -5.73
CA THR A 341 4.73 -11.14 -4.54
C THR A 341 5.39 -12.43 -4.03
N PRO A 342 6.28 -13.06 -4.82
CA PRO A 342 6.87 -14.34 -4.47
C PRO A 342 7.48 -14.36 -3.08
N GLY A 343 7.09 -15.34 -2.25
CA GLY A 343 7.59 -15.54 -0.88
C GLY A 343 6.84 -14.75 0.19
N ALA A 344 5.97 -13.79 -0.15
CA ALA A 344 5.13 -13.11 0.82
C ALA A 344 3.88 -13.95 1.17
N GLY A 345 3.59 -14.06 2.46
CA GLY A 345 2.31 -14.60 2.95
C GLY A 345 1.23 -13.53 2.93
N TRP A 346 0.00 -13.89 2.56
CA TRP A 346 -1.15 -13.01 2.55
C TRP A 346 -2.33 -13.63 3.27
N ASN A 347 -3.06 -12.80 4.00
CA ASN A 347 -4.41 -13.07 4.51
C ASN A 347 -5.36 -11.99 4.04
N GLY A 348 -6.65 -12.32 4.05
CA GLY A 348 -7.70 -11.36 3.75
C GLY A 348 -8.98 -11.70 4.48
N SER A 349 -9.86 -10.71 4.56
CA SER A 349 -11.22 -10.83 5.08
C SER A 349 -12.13 -9.86 4.32
N TYR A 350 -13.44 -10.06 4.42
CA TYR A 350 -14.39 -9.09 3.89
C TYR A 350 -14.56 -7.91 4.85
N PHE A 351 -14.80 -6.74 4.30
CA PHE A 351 -15.16 -5.56 5.10
C PHE A 351 -16.58 -5.73 5.65
N VAL A 352 -16.74 -5.46 6.94
CA VAL A 352 -18.05 -5.38 7.58
C VAL A 352 -18.33 -3.92 7.87
N ASP A 353 -19.39 -3.39 7.29
CA ASP A 353 -19.78 -1.99 7.38
C ASP A 353 -20.36 -1.60 8.77
N SER A 354 -20.74 -0.33 8.93
CA SER A 354 -21.25 0.21 10.20
C SER A 354 -22.58 -0.43 10.63
N ASP A 355 -23.36 -0.95 9.69
CA ASP A 355 -24.62 -1.65 9.92
C ASP A 355 -24.43 -3.15 10.22
N GLY A 356 -23.19 -3.64 10.14
CA GLY A 356 -22.84 -5.05 10.35
C GLY A 356 -23.04 -5.92 9.12
N VAL A 357 -23.16 -5.32 7.93
CA VAL A 357 -23.29 -6.05 6.67
C VAL A 357 -21.89 -6.33 6.10
N GLU A 358 -21.66 -7.60 5.80
CA GLU A 358 -20.45 -8.01 5.10
C GLU A 358 -20.53 -7.63 3.62
N ARG A 359 -19.49 -6.94 3.13
CA ARG A 359 -19.36 -6.48 1.74
C ARG A 359 -18.41 -7.40 1.00
N ASP A 360 -18.94 -8.34 0.24
CA ASP A 360 -18.17 -9.37 -0.50
C ASP A 360 -17.34 -8.81 -1.65
N ASN A 361 -17.61 -7.57 -2.08
CA ASN A 361 -16.85 -6.82 -3.05
C ASN A 361 -15.78 -5.88 -2.43
N PHE A 362 -15.56 -5.95 -1.11
CA PHE A 362 -14.57 -5.13 -0.43
C PHE A 362 -13.67 -6.01 0.46
N ILE A 363 -12.47 -6.30 -0.04
CA ILE A 363 -11.54 -7.23 0.59
C ILE A 363 -10.47 -6.45 1.36
N LEU A 364 -10.39 -6.73 2.65
CA LEU A 364 -9.31 -6.28 3.52
C LEU A 364 -8.14 -7.25 3.39
N ILE A 365 -6.93 -6.77 3.09
CA ILE A 365 -5.76 -7.61 2.88
C ILE A 365 -4.63 -7.29 3.84
N TYR A 366 -3.90 -8.32 4.26
CA TYR A 366 -2.74 -8.23 5.14
C TYR A 366 -1.59 -9.07 4.60
N GLN A 367 -0.41 -8.48 4.46
CA GLN A 367 0.84 -9.18 4.14
C GLN A 367 1.62 -9.49 5.42
N ASP A 368 2.28 -10.63 5.48
CA ASP A 368 3.10 -11.00 6.63
C ASP A 368 4.19 -9.96 6.90
N THR A 369 4.34 -9.58 8.16
CA THR A 369 5.36 -8.64 8.59
C THR A 369 6.77 -9.22 8.38
N TYR A 370 7.59 -8.49 7.64
CA TYR A 370 9.02 -8.79 7.45
C TYR A 370 9.86 -7.93 8.38
N VAL A 371 10.65 -8.56 9.26
CA VAL A 371 11.56 -7.88 10.18
C VAL A 371 12.98 -7.97 9.64
N PHE A 372 13.60 -6.83 9.37
CA PHE A 372 14.95 -6.75 8.83
C PHE A 372 15.96 -7.47 9.75
N GLY A 373 16.73 -8.38 9.17
CA GLY A 373 17.67 -9.23 9.89
C GLY A 373 17.08 -10.47 10.57
N LYS A 374 15.74 -10.68 10.44
CA LYS A 374 15.06 -11.90 10.94
C LYS A 374 14.23 -12.59 9.88
N GLY A 375 13.65 -11.85 8.91
CA GLY A 375 12.71 -12.37 7.93
C GLY A 375 11.26 -12.25 8.38
N TYR A 376 10.38 -13.04 7.77
CA TYR A 376 8.94 -13.04 8.07
C TYR A 376 8.63 -13.53 9.48
N LEU A 377 7.69 -12.87 10.16
CA LEU A 377 7.28 -13.25 11.52
C LEU A 377 6.19 -14.31 11.57
N GLY A 378 5.54 -14.64 10.45
CA GLY A 378 4.44 -15.60 10.40
C GLY A 378 3.11 -15.05 10.94
N MET A 379 2.92 -13.71 10.91
CA MET A 379 1.70 -13.07 11.41
C MET A 379 0.46 -13.51 10.62
N THR A 380 0.60 -13.86 9.35
CA THR A 380 -0.51 -14.36 8.52
C THR A 380 -0.99 -15.76 8.91
N SER A 381 -0.25 -16.49 9.73
CA SER A 381 -0.67 -17.79 10.28
C SER A 381 -1.43 -17.66 11.61
N LEU A 382 -1.56 -16.45 12.15
CA LEU A 382 -2.26 -16.21 13.42
C LEU A 382 -3.73 -15.84 13.14
N GLU A 383 -4.61 -16.44 13.93
CA GLU A 383 -6.01 -16.01 13.98
C GLU A 383 -6.12 -14.72 14.81
N VAL A 384 -6.80 -13.73 14.26
CA VAL A 384 -7.19 -12.52 15.00
C VAL A 384 -8.38 -12.89 15.87
N PRO A 385 -8.31 -12.72 17.21
CA PRO A 385 -9.44 -13.05 18.08
C PRO A 385 -10.72 -12.30 17.69
N GLU A 386 -11.85 -13.03 17.62
CA GLU A 386 -13.16 -12.51 17.16
C GLU A 386 -13.58 -11.20 17.84
N LYS A 387 -13.26 -11.04 19.12
CA LYS A 387 -13.62 -9.84 19.88
C LYS A 387 -13.12 -8.53 19.25
N TYR A 388 -12.03 -8.55 18.51
CA TYR A 388 -11.49 -7.35 17.88
C TYR A 388 -12.32 -6.88 16.68
N PHE A 389 -13.06 -7.78 16.03
CA PHE A 389 -13.96 -7.42 14.93
C PHE A 389 -15.19 -6.62 15.42
N SER A 390 -15.52 -6.66 16.71
CA SER A 390 -16.59 -5.88 17.32
C SER A 390 -16.14 -4.56 17.94
N VAL A 391 -14.84 -4.27 18.01
CA VAL A 391 -14.31 -2.99 18.49
C VAL A 391 -14.61 -1.89 17.46
N LYS A 392 -15.23 -0.80 17.95
CA LYS A 392 -15.55 0.38 17.11
C LYS A 392 -14.60 1.55 17.37
#